data_7b3428d06a20cdaf4547afcbcf3bcf15
#
_entry.id   7b3428d06a20cdaf4547afcbcf3bcf15
#
_cell.length_a   1.000
_cell.length_b   1.000
_cell.length_c   1.000
_cell.angle_alpha   90.00
_cell.angle_beta   90.00
_cell.angle_gamma   90.00
#
_symmetry.space_group_name_H-M   'P 1'
#
loop_
_entity.id
_entity.type
_entity.pdbx_description
1 polymer ?
#
loop_
_entity_poly.entity_id
_entity_poly.type
_entity_poly.pdbx_seq_one_letter_code
_entity_poly.pdbx_strand_id
1 'polypeptide(L)'
;MSEICTLTLQCDDRPGLVADVATLLTQQGGNITDAQQFNDKLTDRFFMRVEFEIAPGAVETLRAAFAGLADERGMEWHLRRRNERQKVLLMVSKFDHCLGDLLYRWRIGELNMDVVGIVCNHPREALTISLIGDVPFHHLPITKDSKPQQEAQIKAIVEETGADLIVLARYMQILSDDLAGFLSG
;
A
#
# COMPACT_ATOMS: atom_id res chain seq x y z
N MET A 1 -2.10 -19.52 18.79
CA MET A 1 -2.55 -18.12 18.64
C MET A 1 -3.02 -17.98 17.20
N SER A 2 -4.15 -17.36 16.94
CA SER A 2 -4.65 -17.08 15.59
C SER A 2 -3.79 -16.02 14.88
N GLU A 3 -3.74 -16.07 13.56
CA GLU A 3 -3.21 -14.97 12.73
C GLU A 3 -4.36 -14.05 12.35
N ILE A 4 -4.13 -12.73 12.43
CA ILE A 4 -5.09 -11.73 11.97
C ILE A 4 -4.70 -11.33 10.55
N CYS A 5 -5.66 -11.41 9.65
CA CYS A 5 -5.48 -11.10 8.24
C CYS A 5 -6.50 -10.06 7.77
N THR A 6 -6.12 -9.30 6.77
CA THR A 6 -7.00 -8.37 6.05
C THR A 6 -7.05 -8.77 4.59
N LEU A 7 -8.26 -8.98 4.09
CA LEU A 7 -8.57 -9.16 2.67
C LEU A 7 -9.21 -7.88 2.16
N THR A 8 -8.67 -7.33 1.09
CA THR A 8 -9.29 -6.24 0.32
C THR A 8 -9.57 -6.73 -1.09
N LEU A 9 -10.70 -6.34 -1.65
CA LEU A 9 -11.06 -6.68 -3.01
C LEU A 9 -11.90 -5.61 -3.68
N GLN A 10 -11.86 -5.60 -5.00
CA GLN A 10 -12.72 -4.81 -5.87
C GLN A 10 -13.11 -5.59 -7.12
N CYS A 11 -14.33 -5.38 -7.60
CA CYS A 11 -14.85 -5.98 -8.83
C CYS A 11 -16.08 -5.22 -9.33
N ASP A 12 -16.66 -5.64 -10.45
CA ASP A 12 -17.97 -5.15 -10.89
C ASP A 12 -19.04 -5.58 -9.89
N ASP A 13 -19.98 -4.67 -9.57
CA ASP A 13 -21.03 -4.95 -8.57
C ASP A 13 -22.04 -5.98 -9.09
N ARG A 14 -22.36 -6.94 -8.25
CA ARG A 14 -23.39 -7.97 -8.52
C ARG A 14 -23.86 -8.63 -7.22
N PRO A 15 -25.09 -9.17 -7.22
CA PRO A 15 -25.61 -9.90 -6.05
C PRO A 15 -24.74 -11.12 -5.69
N GLY A 16 -24.58 -11.36 -4.38
CA GLY A 16 -23.94 -12.56 -3.86
C GLY A 16 -22.48 -12.42 -3.47
N LEU A 17 -21.76 -11.35 -3.87
CA LEU A 17 -20.33 -11.15 -3.60
C LEU A 17 -19.96 -11.31 -2.12
N VAL A 18 -20.70 -10.66 -1.23
CA VAL A 18 -20.48 -10.75 0.23
C VAL A 18 -20.67 -12.18 0.74
N ALA A 19 -21.71 -12.86 0.25
CA ALA A 19 -22.00 -14.24 0.64
C ALA A 19 -20.88 -15.18 0.18
N ASP A 20 -20.39 -15.03 -1.07
CA ASP A 20 -19.32 -15.85 -1.62
C ASP A 20 -18.03 -15.69 -0.79
N VAL A 21 -17.63 -14.44 -0.49
CA VAL A 21 -16.45 -14.14 0.32
C VAL A 21 -16.59 -14.70 1.74
N ALA A 22 -17.72 -14.44 2.41
CA ALA A 22 -17.93 -14.91 3.78
C ALA A 22 -17.98 -16.43 3.87
N THR A 23 -18.61 -17.07 2.89
CA THR A 23 -18.70 -18.55 2.83
C THR A 23 -17.32 -19.16 2.66
N LEU A 24 -16.52 -18.65 1.73
CA LEU A 24 -15.16 -19.15 1.48
C LEU A 24 -14.27 -18.95 2.71
N LEU A 25 -14.28 -17.75 3.33
CA LEU A 25 -13.52 -17.51 4.55
C LEU A 25 -13.90 -18.50 5.66
N THR A 26 -15.19 -18.73 5.88
CA THR A 26 -15.70 -19.68 6.89
C THR A 26 -15.26 -21.10 6.58
N GLN A 27 -15.35 -21.55 5.32
CA GLN A 27 -14.93 -22.89 4.90
C GLN A 27 -13.42 -23.13 5.11
N GLN A 28 -12.60 -22.07 5.03
CA GLN A 28 -11.17 -22.12 5.30
C GLN A 28 -10.83 -21.92 6.79
N GLY A 29 -11.84 -21.89 7.67
CA GLY A 29 -11.67 -21.74 9.12
C GLY A 29 -11.40 -20.31 9.57
N GLY A 30 -11.67 -19.32 8.72
CA GLY A 30 -11.59 -17.91 9.05
C GLY A 30 -12.78 -17.43 9.89
N ASN A 31 -12.52 -16.66 10.93
CA ASN A 31 -13.52 -15.97 11.75
C ASN A 31 -13.49 -14.47 11.47
N ILE A 32 -14.52 -13.95 10.79
CA ILE A 32 -14.61 -12.51 10.43
C ILE A 32 -14.79 -11.68 11.69
N THR A 33 -13.92 -10.69 11.91
CA THR A 33 -13.94 -9.77 13.05
C THR A 33 -14.41 -8.38 12.67
N ASP A 34 -14.17 -7.94 11.42
CA ASP A 34 -14.65 -6.68 10.85
C ASP A 34 -14.92 -6.86 9.37
N ALA A 35 -15.98 -6.24 8.86
CA ALA A 35 -16.28 -6.23 7.42
C ALA A 35 -16.87 -4.87 7.02
N GLN A 36 -16.28 -4.28 6.00
CA GLN A 36 -16.71 -3.03 5.43
C GLN A 36 -16.88 -3.20 3.92
N GLN A 37 -17.92 -2.62 3.37
CA GLN A 37 -18.16 -2.64 1.93
C GLN A 37 -18.62 -1.27 1.43
N PHE A 38 -18.35 -1.02 0.17
CA PHE A 38 -18.79 0.17 -0.53
C PHE A 38 -19.17 -0.17 -1.97
N ASN A 39 -20.33 0.31 -2.40
CA ASN A 39 -20.81 0.20 -3.77
C ASN A 39 -20.72 1.59 -4.41
N ASP A 40 -19.84 1.75 -5.37
CA ASP A 40 -19.77 2.98 -6.15
C ASP A 40 -20.81 2.95 -7.27
N LYS A 41 -21.88 3.72 -7.09
CA LYS A 41 -23.00 3.82 -8.04
C LYS A 41 -22.64 4.55 -9.34
N LEU A 42 -21.52 5.28 -9.39
CA LEU A 42 -21.10 6.02 -10.60
C LEU A 42 -20.33 5.10 -11.56
N THR A 43 -19.53 4.20 -11.00
CA THR A 43 -18.67 3.29 -11.78
C THR A 43 -19.18 1.85 -11.78
N ASP A 44 -20.26 1.57 -11.03
CA ASP A 44 -20.84 0.23 -10.84
C ASP A 44 -19.83 -0.79 -10.27
N ARG A 45 -18.93 -0.28 -9.38
CA ARG A 45 -17.86 -1.06 -8.75
C ARG A 45 -18.19 -1.37 -7.30
N PHE A 46 -17.90 -2.61 -6.90
CA PHE A 46 -17.97 -3.10 -5.53
C PHE A 46 -16.57 -3.12 -4.91
N PHE A 47 -16.48 -2.65 -3.67
CA PHE A 47 -15.27 -2.67 -2.84
C PHE A 47 -15.57 -3.32 -1.52
N MET A 48 -14.69 -4.19 -1.04
CA MET A 48 -14.84 -4.83 0.26
C MET A 48 -13.49 -4.94 0.98
N ARG A 49 -13.53 -4.70 2.30
CA ARG A 49 -12.43 -4.96 3.22
C ARG A 49 -12.95 -5.86 4.34
N VAL A 50 -12.27 -6.98 4.57
CA VAL A 50 -12.61 -7.93 5.62
C VAL A 50 -11.39 -8.16 6.49
N GLU A 51 -11.53 -8.02 7.81
CA GLU A 51 -10.55 -8.44 8.80
C GLU A 51 -11.05 -9.73 9.45
N PHE A 52 -10.17 -10.72 9.59
CA PHE A 52 -10.54 -12.03 10.11
C PHE A 52 -9.35 -12.68 10.81
N GLU A 53 -9.67 -13.59 11.71
CA GLU A 53 -8.72 -14.49 12.37
C GLU A 53 -8.72 -15.85 11.68
N ILE A 54 -7.53 -16.44 11.52
CA ILE A 54 -7.36 -17.77 10.92
C ILE A 54 -6.27 -18.54 11.66
N ALA A 55 -6.28 -19.87 11.54
CA ALA A 55 -5.25 -20.71 12.12
C ALA A 55 -3.86 -20.42 11.52
N PRO A 56 -2.79 -20.47 12.31
CA PRO A 56 -1.44 -20.26 11.80
C PRO A 56 -1.10 -21.23 10.66
N GLY A 57 -0.54 -20.70 9.59
CA GLY A 57 -0.18 -21.46 8.40
C GLY A 57 -1.31 -21.75 7.42
N ALA A 58 -2.58 -21.42 7.74
CA ALA A 58 -3.71 -21.63 6.84
C ALA A 58 -3.85 -20.54 5.76
N VAL A 59 -3.11 -19.44 5.87
CA VAL A 59 -3.21 -18.28 4.97
C VAL A 59 -2.90 -18.63 3.51
N GLU A 60 -1.90 -19.48 3.27
CA GLU A 60 -1.54 -19.86 1.89
C GLU A 60 -2.59 -20.78 1.25
N THR A 61 -3.22 -21.67 2.05
CA THR A 61 -4.36 -22.48 1.60
C THR A 61 -5.56 -21.60 1.25
N LEU A 62 -5.85 -20.60 2.12
CA LEU A 62 -6.89 -19.62 1.85
C LEU A 62 -6.57 -18.81 0.59
N ARG A 63 -5.32 -18.37 0.42
CA ARG A 63 -4.88 -17.61 -0.77
C ARG A 63 -5.15 -18.41 -2.06
N ALA A 64 -4.80 -19.68 -2.08
CA ALA A 64 -5.03 -20.55 -3.22
C ALA A 64 -6.54 -20.76 -3.49
N ALA A 65 -7.34 -20.95 -2.44
CA ALA A 65 -8.78 -21.11 -2.57
C ALA A 65 -9.46 -19.81 -3.03
N PHE A 66 -9.00 -18.65 -2.51
CA PHE A 66 -9.55 -17.35 -2.89
C PHE A 66 -9.23 -16.97 -4.32
N ALA A 67 -8.06 -17.33 -4.84
CA ALA A 67 -7.69 -17.09 -6.23
C ALA A 67 -8.74 -17.68 -7.20
N GLY A 68 -9.23 -18.88 -6.93
CA GLY A 68 -10.29 -19.50 -7.76
C GLY A 68 -11.60 -18.71 -7.74
N LEU A 69 -12.04 -18.24 -6.59
CA LEU A 69 -13.21 -17.37 -6.48
C LEU A 69 -12.98 -16.02 -7.17
N ALA A 70 -11.80 -15.46 -7.00
CA ALA A 70 -11.43 -14.17 -7.59
C ALA A 70 -11.44 -14.24 -9.12
N ASP A 71 -10.90 -15.30 -9.71
CA ASP A 71 -10.92 -15.54 -11.16
C ASP A 71 -12.35 -15.68 -11.67
N GLU A 72 -13.21 -16.47 -10.96
CA GLU A 72 -14.61 -16.67 -11.35
C GLU A 72 -15.42 -15.36 -11.29
N ARG A 73 -15.13 -14.50 -10.33
CA ARG A 73 -15.87 -13.27 -10.07
C ARG A 73 -15.21 -12.03 -10.66
N GLY A 74 -14.02 -12.14 -11.27
CA GLY A 74 -13.27 -11.02 -11.81
C GLY A 74 -12.83 -10.03 -10.71
N MET A 75 -12.38 -10.54 -9.57
CA MET A 75 -11.96 -9.74 -8.42
C MET A 75 -10.47 -9.40 -8.53
N GLU A 76 -10.14 -8.15 -8.37
CA GLU A 76 -8.81 -7.70 -8.01
C GLU A 76 -8.72 -7.70 -6.48
N TRP A 77 -7.72 -8.36 -5.91
CA TRP A 77 -7.69 -8.59 -4.47
C TRP A 77 -6.29 -8.64 -3.87
N HIS A 78 -6.21 -8.32 -2.57
CA HIS A 78 -4.99 -8.44 -1.78
C HIS A 78 -5.31 -9.08 -0.43
N LEU A 79 -4.49 -10.06 -0.04
CA LEU A 79 -4.56 -10.71 1.27
C LEU A 79 -3.25 -10.47 2.01
N ARG A 80 -3.33 -9.86 3.20
CA ARG A 80 -2.17 -9.51 4.04
C ARG A 80 -2.35 -10.02 5.46
N ARG A 81 -1.27 -10.47 6.07
CA ARG A 81 -1.23 -10.68 7.51
C ARG A 81 -1.03 -9.33 8.21
N ARG A 82 -1.66 -9.14 9.36
CA ARG A 82 -1.56 -7.89 10.13
C ARG A 82 -0.12 -7.57 10.58
N ASN A 83 0.71 -8.59 10.77
CA ASN A 83 2.11 -8.44 11.13
C ASN A 83 3.07 -8.23 9.93
N GLU A 84 2.59 -8.37 8.71
CA GLU A 84 3.36 -8.00 7.52
C GLU A 84 3.51 -6.50 7.44
N ARG A 85 4.77 -6.04 7.44
CA ARG A 85 5.08 -4.62 7.28
C ARG A 85 5.14 -4.28 5.81
N GLN A 86 4.45 -3.21 5.42
CA GLN A 86 4.59 -2.66 4.08
C GLN A 86 5.93 -1.92 3.97
N LYS A 87 6.63 -2.14 2.87
CA LYS A 87 7.79 -1.36 2.50
C LYS A 87 7.32 -0.04 1.91
N VAL A 88 7.62 1.05 2.58
CA VAL A 88 7.11 2.39 2.24
C VAL A 88 8.25 3.28 1.78
N LEU A 89 8.08 3.85 0.59
CA LEU A 89 8.94 4.93 0.07
C LEU A 89 8.24 6.27 0.32
N LEU A 90 8.89 7.17 1.05
CA LEU A 90 8.36 8.49 1.38
C LEU A 90 8.89 9.53 0.40
N MET A 91 8.02 10.29 -0.25
CA MET A 91 8.41 11.36 -1.16
C MET A 91 8.08 12.72 -0.55
N VAL A 92 9.05 13.62 -0.50
CA VAL A 92 8.92 14.93 0.14
C VAL A 92 9.55 16.03 -0.72
N SER A 93 9.09 17.26 -0.54
CA SER A 93 9.74 18.47 -1.03
C SER A 93 10.28 19.29 0.16
N LYS A 94 10.47 20.59 -0.01
CA LYS A 94 11.10 21.48 0.97
C LYS A 94 10.42 21.52 2.34
N PHE A 95 9.07 21.37 2.38
CA PHE A 95 8.31 21.42 3.63
C PHE A 95 8.12 20.00 4.19
N ASP A 96 8.78 19.71 5.26
CA ASP A 96 9.03 18.37 5.80
C ASP A 96 8.17 17.96 7.01
N HIS A 97 7.22 18.79 7.44
CA HIS A 97 6.39 18.49 8.61
C HIS A 97 5.56 17.18 8.47
N CYS A 98 5.04 16.88 7.26
CA CYS A 98 4.35 15.61 7.03
C CYS A 98 5.31 14.42 7.10
N LEU A 99 6.51 14.56 6.55
CA LEU A 99 7.57 13.54 6.68
C LEU A 99 7.94 13.34 8.15
N GLY A 100 8.07 14.43 8.92
CA GLY A 100 8.37 14.39 10.35
C GLY A 100 7.33 13.63 11.15
N ASP A 101 6.03 13.87 10.93
CA ASP A 101 4.94 13.16 11.60
C ASP A 101 4.96 11.66 11.26
N LEU A 102 5.12 11.30 9.98
CA LEU A 102 5.19 9.90 9.54
C LEU A 102 6.38 9.16 10.18
N LEU A 103 7.56 9.76 10.16
CA LEU A 103 8.76 9.17 10.76
C LEU A 103 8.66 9.05 12.29
N TYR A 104 8.03 10.02 12.95
CA TYR A 104 7.76 9.95 14.39
C TYR A 104 6.85 8.78 14.72
N ARG A 105 5.67 8.68 14.07
CA ARG A 105 4.70 7.60 14.29
C ARG A 105 5.27 6.23 13.97
N TRP A 106 6.08 6.13 12.91
CA TRP A 106 6.79 4.90 12.59
C TRP A 106 7.76 4.49 13.70
N ARG A 107 8.55 5.43 14.21
CA ARG A 107 9.55 5.14 15.26
C ARG A 107 8.93 4.73 16.59
N ILE A 108 7.78 5.28 16.94
CA ILE A 108 7.06 4.87 18.15
C ILE A 108 6.21 3.60 17.96
N GLY A 109 6.22 3.00 16.76
CA GLY A 109 5.51 1.76 16.45
C GLY A 109 4.00 1.92 16.18
N GLU A 110 3.52 3.15 16.00
CA GLU A 110 2.12 3.42 15.67
C GLU A 110 1.80 3.03 14.22
N LEU A 111 2.75 3.24 13.29
CA LEU A 111 2.63 2.82 11.90
C LEU A 111 3.42 1.52 11.66
N ASN A 112 2.70 0.45 11.35
CA ASN A 112 3.29 -0.87 11.06
C ASN A 112 3.80 -0.93 9.62
N MET A 113 4.92 -0.25 9.37
CA MET A 113 5.57 -0.18 8.06
C MET A 113 7.09 -0.27 8.20
N ASP A 114 7.77 -0.54 7.10
CA ASP A 114 9.21 -0.43 6.96
C ASP A 114 9.53 0.71 5.99
N VAL A 115 10.10 1.81 6.50
CA VAL A 115 10.51 2.93 5.64
C VAL A 115 11.79 2.55 4.91
N VAL A 116 11.66 2.21 3.61
CA VAL A 116 12.76 1.73 2.79
C VAL A 116 13.57 2.84 2.12
N GLY A 117 13.03 4.06 2.08
CA GLY A 117 13.76 5.22 1.57
C GLY A 117 12.94 6.50 1.63
N ILE A 118 13.65 7.60 1.43
CA ILE A 118 13.08 8.94 1.30
C ILE A 118 13.59 9.53 -0.02
N VAL A 119 12.68 9.97 -0.87
CA VAL A 119 12.99 10.72 -2.10
C VAL A 119 12.66 12.19 -1.88
N CYS A 120 13.60 13.07 -2.15
CA CYS A 120 13.40 14.50 -2.04
C CYS A 120 14.01 15.24 -3.24
N ASN A 121 13.30 16.25 -3.76
CA ASN A 121 13.81 17.12 -4.81
C ASN A 121 14.68 18.29 -4.29
N HIS A 122 14.91 18.34 -2.97
CA HIS A 122 15.83 19.25 -2.30
C HIS A 122 16.92 18.47 -1.55
N PRO A 123 18.10 19.05 -1.33
CA PRO A 123 19.16 18.39 -0.58
C PRO A 123 18.72 18.17 0.89
N ARG A 124 19.32 17.16 1.53
CA ARG A 124 18.96 16.78 2.92
C ARG A 124 19.06 17.94 3.90
N GLU A 125 20.02 18.82 3.69
CA GLU A 125 20.29 20.00 4.53
C GLU A 125 19.19 21.06 4.43
N ALA A 126 18.35 21.00 3.41
CA ALA A 126 17.19 21.89 3.27
C ALA A 126 15.99 21.45 4.13
N LEU A 127 16.03 20.22 4.66
CA LEU A 127 15.02 19.71 5.57
C LEU A 127 15.40 20.05 7.00
N THR A 128 14.39 20.37 7.82
CA THR A 128 14.59 20.81 9.21
C THR A 128 14.50 19.66 10.21
N ILE A 129 13.95 18.52 9.78
CA ILE A 129 13.74 17.37 10.65
C ILE A 129 15.02 16.55 10.86
N SER A 130 15.26 16.14 12.12
CA SER A 130 16.35 15.23 12.49
C SER A 130 15.99 13.75 12.47
N LEU A 131 14.68 13.42 12.31
CA LEU A 131 14.15 12.06 12.41
C LEU A 131 14.52 11.15 11.22
N ILE A 132 15.16 11.65 10.18
CA ILE A 132 15.57 10.83 9.03
C ILE A 132 16.53 9.72 9.47
N GLY A 133 17.51 10.04 10.33
CA GLY A 133 18.46 9.03 10.84
C GLY A 133 19.21 8.33 9.70
N ASP A 134 19.21 6.98 9.76
CA ASP A 134 19.91 6.12 8.82
C ASP A 134 19.01 5.65 7.64
N VAL A 135 17.79 6.19 7.51
CA VAL A 135 16.93 5.89 6.37
C VAL A 135 17.59 6.34 5.08
N PRO A 136 17.70 5.48 4.04
CA PRO A 136 18.25 5.86 2.76
C PRO A 136 17.59 7.13 2.22
N PHE A 137 18.40 8.12 1.85
CA PHE A 137 17.91 9.40 1.37
C PHE A 137 18.40 9.68 -0.05
N HIS A 138 17.47 9.82 -0.97
CA HIS A 138 17.72 10.03 -2.39
C HIS A 138 17.38 11.48 -2.75
N HIS A 139 18.41 12.28 -3.01
CA HIS A 139 18.26 13.65 -3.52
C HIS A 139 18.10 13.60 -5.03
N LEU A 140 16.91 13.84 -5.52
CA LEU A 140 16.57 13.85 -6.94
C LEU A 140 16.07 15.25 -7.37
N PRO A 141 16.97 16.20 -7.69
CA PRO A 141 16.58 17.54 -8.10
C PRO A 141 15.78 17.50 -9.41
N ILE A 142 14.81 18.40 -9.52
CA ILE A 142 13.91 18.45 -10.67
C ILE A 142 13.90 19.82 -11.31
N THR A 143 13.96 19.83 -12.65
CA THR A 143 13.67 20.95 -13.53
C THR A 143 12.70 20.50 -14.61
N LYS A 144 12.21 21.42 -15.44
CA LYS A 144 11.33 21.04 -16.57
C LYS A 144 11.99 20.04 -17.52
N ASP A 145 13.30 20.20 -17.74
CA ASP A 145 14.05 19.39 -18.70
C ASP A 145 14.56 18.06 -18.10
N SER A 146 14.71 17.99 -16.79
CA SER A 146 15.20 16.78 -16.09
C SER A 146 14.10 15.88 -15.52
N LYS A 147 12.83 16.28 -15.64
CA LYS A 147 11.72 15.52 -15.07
C LYS A 147 11.65 14.05 -15.53
N PRO A 148 11.77 13.71 -16.83
CA PRO A 148 11.73 12.31 -17.26
C PRO A 148 12.88 11.47 -16.66
N GLN A 149 14.08 12.04 -16.55
CA GLN A 149 15.22 11.34 -15.95
C GLN A 149 15.02 11.16 -14.44
N GLN A 150 14.47 12.16 -13.74
CA GLN A 150 14.16 12.09 -12.32
C GLN A 150 13.09 11.02 -12.06
N GLU A 151 12.03 10.97 -12.86
CA GLU A 151 10.98 9.96 -12.72
C GLU A 151 11.48 8.54 -13.04
N ALA A 152 12.39 8.38 -14.01
CA ALA A 152 13.06 7.10 -14.25
C ALA A 152 13.89 6.63 -13.05
N GLN A 153 14.57 7.56 -12.35
CA GLN A 153 15.29 7.26 -11.11
C GLN A 153 14.33 6.85 -9.98
N ILE A 154 13.15 7.48 -9.88
CA ILE A 154 12.13 7.09 -8.90
C ILE A 154 11.68 5.65 -9.16
N LYS A 155 11.36 5.30 -10.43
CA LYS A 155 10.99 3.92 -10.80
C LYS A 155 12.08 2.91 -10.40
N ALA A 156 13.33 3.22 -10.71
CA ALA A 156 14.46 2.36 -10.33
C ALA A 156 14.57 2.16 -8.81
N ILE A 157 14.38 3.22 -8.00
CA ILE A 157 14.39 3.11 -6.54
C ILE A 157 13.22 2.25 -6.05
N VAL A 158 12.03 2.39 -6.61
CA VAL A 158 10.86 1.58 -6.25
C VAL A 158 11.14 0.09 -6.54
N GLU A 159 11.69 -0.22 -7.71
CA GLU A 159 12.06 -1.59 -8.08
C GLU A 159 13.17 -2.16 -7.19
N GLU A 160 14.23 -1.39 -6.94
CA GLU A 160 15.38 -1.80 -6.11
C GLU A 160 14.96 -2.05 -4.65
N THR A 161 14.15 -1.18 -4.08
CA THR A 161 13.69 -1.31 -2.69
C THR A 161 12.55 -2.30 -2.52
N GLY A 162 11.83 -2.60 -3.60
CA GLY A 162 10.60 -3.38 -3.58
C GLY A 162 9.52 -2.68 -2.75
N ALA A 163 9.40 -1.35 -2.87
CA ALA A 163 8.41 -0.59 -2.12
C ALA A 163 6.98 -0.98 -2.54
N ASP A 164 6.16 -1.35 -1.55
CA ASP A 164 4.75 -1.72 -1.74
C ASP A 164 3.83 -0.50 -1.77
N LEU A 165 4.27 0.60 -1.17
CA LEU A 165 3.49 1.82 -1.03
C LEU A 165 4.39 3.06 -1.17
N ILE A 166 3.93 3.99 -1.99
CA ILE A 166 4.57 5.30 -2.14
C ILE A 166 3.69 6.35 -1.47
N VAL A 167 4.24 7.08 -0.51
CA VAL A 167 3.54 8.14 0.20
C VAL A 167 4.09 9.50 -0.19
N LEU A 168 3.23 10.34 -0.79
CA LEU A 168 3.55 11.72 -1.12
C LEU A 168 3.40 12.59 0.13
N ALA A 169 4.45 12.64 0.96
CA ALA A 169 4.52 13.43 2.19
C ALA A 169 4.78 14.91 1.86
N ARG A 170 3.81 15.57 1.24
CA ARG A 170 3.92 16.91 0.68
C ARG A 170 4.98 17.02 -0.43
N TYR A 171 5.02 16.05 -1.31
CA TYR A 171 5.80 16.10 -2.54
C TYR A 171 5.11 17.05 -3.53
N MET A 172 5.69 18.25 -3.72
CA MET A 172 5.05 19.35 -4.45
C MET A 172 5.30 19.29 -5.96
N GLN A 173 5.41 18.09 -6.52
CA GLN A 173 5.55 17.87 -7.95
C GLN A 173 4.35 17.08 -8.48
N ILE A 174 3.87 17.47 -9.64
CA ILE A 174 2.85 16.70 -10.37
C ILE A 174 3.57 15.51 -11.01
N LEU A 175 3.13 14.30 -10.74
CA LEU A 175 3.63 13.10 -11.40
C LEU A 175 3.19 13.09 -12.86
N SER A 176 4.01 12.54 -13.77
CA SER A 176 3.54 12.25 -15.12
C SER A 176 2.56 11.09 -15.13
N ASP A 177 1.76 10.98 -16.19
CA ASP A 177 0.83 9.85 -16.37
C ASP A 177 1.60 8.52 -16.39
N ASP A 178 2.80 8.51 -16.98
CA ASP A 178 3.69 7.34 -17.02
C ASP A 178 4.17 6.91 -15.62
N LEU A 179 4.60 7.85 -14.77
CA LEU A 179 4.97 7.52 -13.39
C LEU A 179 3.73 7.16 -12.56
N ALA A 180 2.64 7.89 -12.71
CA ALA A 180 1.40 7.60 -11.99
C ALA A 180 0.87 6.20 -12.34
N GLY A 181 0.85 5.84 -13.63
CA GLY A 181 0.47 4.50 -14.08
C GLY A 181 1.36 3.39 -13.52
N PHE A 182 2.69 3.62 -13.50
CA PHE A 182 3.65 2.68 -12.90
C PHE A 182 3.42 2.47 -11.38
N LEU A 183 3.07 3.53 -10.65
CA LEU A 183 2.85 3.49 -9.20
C LEU A 183 1.43 3.02 -8.79
N SER A 184 0.51 2.88 -9.73
CA SER A 184 -0.87 2.46 -9.45
C SER A 184 -1.04 0.93 -9.31
N GLY A 185 -0.01 0.16 -9.62
CA GLY A 185 0.02 -1.29 -9.51
C GLY A 185 -0.56 -2.00 -10.72
#